data_bc1e0ff6c2db0378ec866d5425a734ba
#
_entry.id   bc1e0ff6c2db0378ec866d5425a734ba
#
_cell.length_a   1.000
_cell.length_b   1.000
_cell.length_c   1.000
_cell.angle_alpha   90.00
_cell.angle_beta   90.00
_cell.angle_gamma   90.00
#
_symmetry.space_group_name_H-M   'P 1'
#
loop_
_entity.id
_entity.type
_entity.pdbx_description
1 polymer ?
#
loop_
_entity_poly.entity_id
_entity_poly.type
_entity_poly.pdbx_seq_one_letter_code
_entity_poly.pdbx_strand_id
1 'polypeptide(L)'
;EMCIRDRYKYDNDIPNSIGRVKPFYGNFGIYLRAYTYIRSMGANGLKEVSEAAVLNANYIKSRLKNHFEIPFNQYCKHEFVLSGTLQKQYGVRTLDMAKRLLDFGVHPPTIYFPLNVEEGMMIEPTETESKETLDYFIDAMIQIADETKNDPDKVLEAPHTTIIDRLDETTAARKPILKFEELKDEKYKEHTNIDSEDN
;
A
#
# COMPACT_ATOMS: atom_id res chain seq x y z
N GLU A 1 21.22 2.70 -3.47
CA GLU A 1 21.96 1.88 -2.49
C GLU A 1 21.64 0.38 -2.56
N MET A 2 20.52 -0.01 -3.08
CA MET A 2 20.15 -1.45 -3.20
C MET A 2 20.85 -2.20 -4.33
N CYS A 3 21.54 -1.52 -5.20
CA CYS A 3 22.13 -2.13 -6.41
C CYS A 3 23.57 -2.62 -6.25
N ILE A 4 24.13 -2.63 -5.04
CA ILE A 4 25.50 -3.06 -4.77
C ILE A 4 25.52 -4.53 -4.35
N ARG A 5 24.69 -5.39 -4.94
CA ARG A 5 24.64 -6.81 -4.59
C ARG A 5 25.76 -7.66 -5.17
N ASP A 6 26.38 -7.22 -6.20
CA ASP A 6 27.18 -8.07 -7.06
C ASP A 6 28.57 -8.34 -6.54
N ARG A 7 28.98 -7.69 -5.46
CA ARG A 7 30.35 -7.75 -4.95
C ARG A 7 30.47 -7.73 -3.43
N TYR A 8 29.59 -8.41 -2.73
CA TYR A 8 29.79 -8.59 -1.30
C TYR A 8 30.98 -9.54 -1.04
N LYS A 9 32.07 -8.96 -0.59
CA LYS A 9 33.19 -9.69 -0.01
C LYS A 9 33.09 -9.58 1.50
N TYR A 10 33.07 -10.71 2.18
CA TYR A 10 33.24 -10.73 3.62
C TYR A 10 34.70 -10.38 3.93
N ASP A 11 34.92 -9.17 4.41
CA ASP A 11 36.23 -8.77 4.91
C ASP A 11 36.19 -8.91 6.43
N ASN A 12 36.94 -9.89 6.93
CA ASN A 12 37.04 -10.14 8.36
C ASN A 12 38.14 -9.29 9.04
N ASP A 13 38.92 -8.55 8.23
CA ASP A 13 40.09 -7.81 8.70
C ASP A 13 39.80 -6.29 8.81
N ILE A 14 38.53 -5.90 9.03
CA ILE A 14 38.16 -4.52 9.25
C ILE A 14 38.71 -4.03 10.59
N PRO A 15 39.60 -3.02 10.61
CA PRO A 15 40.11 -2.46 11.85
C PRO A 15 38.97 -1.92 12.73
N ASN A 16 39.04 -2.21 14.03
CA ASN A 16 38.03 -1.81 15.01
C ASN A 16 36.66 -2.50 14.87
N SER A 17 36.54 -3.51 14.05
CA SER A 17 35.32 -4.33 14.01
C SER A 17 35.26 -5.23 15.24
N ILE A 18 34.04 -5.31 15.85
CA ILE A 18 33.78 -6.29 16.90
C ILE A 18 33.56 -7.72 16.36
N GLY A 19 33.73 -7.89 15.04
CA GLY A 19 33.49 -9.14 14.36
C GLY A 19 32.00 -9.37 14.06
N ARG A 20 31.70 -10.64 13.77
CA ARG A 20 30.34 -11.02 13.37
C ARG A 20 29.48 -11.24 14.61
N VAL A 21 28.56 -10.30 14.86
CA VAL A 21 27.55 -10.42 15.92
C VAL A 21 26.30 -11.05 15.35
N LYS A 22 25.98 -12.25 15.84
CA LYS A 22 24.79 -12.98 15.40
C LYS A 22 24.23 -13.77 16.59
N PRO A 23 23.15 -13.29 17.24
CA PRO A 23 22.64 -13.94 18.44
C PRO A 23 21.97 -15.28 18.15
N PHE A 24 21.37 -15.46 16.96
CA PHE A 24 20.70 -16.70 16.54
C PHE A 24 20.62 -16.80 15.01
N TYR A 25 20.20 -17.94 14.49
CA TYR A 25 20.20 -18.20 13.05
C TYR A 25 19.00 -17.63 12.28
N GLY A 26 18.10 -16.93 12.94
CA GLY A 26 16.91 -16.32 12.38
C GLY A 26 15.64 -16.71 13.12
N ASN A 27 14.50 -16.16 12.71
CA ASN A 27 13.21 -16.41 13.33
C ASN A 27 12.63 -17.75 12.83
N PHE A 28 12.55 -18.74 13.71
CA PHE A 28 12.03 -20.06 13.37
C PHE A 28 10.58 -20.02 12.83
N GLY A 29 9.72 -19.20 13.42
CA GLY A 29 8.34 -19.06 12.97
C GLY A 29 8.23 -18.58 11.52
N ILE A 30 9.10 -17.65 11.11
CA ILE A 30 9.16 -17.18 9.71
C ILE A 30 9.65 -18.30 8.79
N TYR A 31 10.64 -19.06 9.19
CA TYR A 31 11.12 -20.21 8.41
C TYR A 31 10.05 -21.28 8.24
N LEU A 32 9.28 -21.54 9.28
CA LEU A 32 8.18 -22.49 9.23
C LEU A 32 7.08 -22.04 8.26
N ARG A 33 6.74 -20.75 8.28
CA ARG A 33 5.76 -20.19 7.33
C ARG A 33 6.26 -20.31 5.89
N ALA A 34 7.49 -19.91 5.62
CA ALA A 34 8.09 -20.00 4.29
C ALA A 34 8.18 -21.46 3.83
N TYR A 35 8.61 -22.36 4.69
CA TYR A 35 8.67 -23.80 4.39
C TYR A 35 7.29 -24.37 4.04
N THR A 36 6.29 -24.06 4.84
CA THR A 36 4.90 -24.53 4.61
C THR A 36 4.38 -24.02 3.26
N TYR A 37 4.57 -22.73 2.95
CA TYR A 37 4.16 -22.14 1.68
C TYR A 37 4.84 -22.83 0.48
N ILE A 38 6.16 -22.96 0.52
CA ILE A 38 6.95 -23.63 -0.53
C ILE A 38 6.51 -25.07 -0.72
N ARG A 39 6.29 -25.81 0.39
CA ARG A 39 5.84 -27.20 0.33
C ARG A 39 4.42 -27.34 -0.20
N SER A 40 3.53 -26.42 0.12
CA SER A 40 2.15 -26.41 -0.37
C SER A 40 2.08 -26.14 -1.88
N MET A 41 2.88 -25.19 -2.37
CA MET A 41 2.89 -24.80 -3.79
C MET A 41 3.66 -25.80 -4.66
N GLY A 42 4.77 -26.32 -4.16
CA GLY A 42 5.70 -27.11 -4.97
C GLY A 42 6.35 -26.28 -6.10
N ALA A 43 7.14 -26.91 -6.95
CA ALA A 43 7.87 -26.22 -8.00
C ALA A 43 6.96 -25.57 -9.05
N ASN A 44 5.92 -26.27 -9.48
CA ASN A 44 4.97 -25.76 -10.48
C ASN A 44 4.13 -24.61 -9.90
N GLY A 45 3.60 -24.76 -8.68
CA GLY A 45 2.81 -23.73 -8.04
C GLY A 45 3.60 -22.45 -7.80
N LEU A 46 4.89 -22.50 -7.42
CA LEU A 46 5.73 -21.32 -7.29
C LEU A 46 5.96 -20.59 -8.62
N LYS A 47 6.02 -21.34 -9.73
CA LYS A 47 6.07 -20.75 -11.07
C LYS A 47 4.76 -20.06 -11.42
N GLU A 48 3.64 -20.74 -11.21
CA GLU A 48 2.29 -20.21 -11.45
C GLU A 48 2.00 -18.95 -10.64
N VAL A 49 2.41 -18.91 -9.35
CA VAL A 49 2.35 -17.72 -8.49
C VAL A 49 3.02 -16.51 -9.16
N SER A 50 4.24 -16.69 -9.66
CA SER A 50 5.00 -15.62 -10.30
C SER A 50 4.36 -15.16 -11.61
N GLU A 51 3.89 -16.11 -12.42
CA GLU A 51 3.23 -15.82 -13.71
C GLU A 51 1.90 -15.09 -13.49
N ALA A 52 1.09 -15.52 -12.51
CA ALA A 52 -0.17 -14.89 -12.17
C ALA A 52 0.04 -13.46 -11.64
N ALA A 53 1.01 -13.23 -10.77
CA ALA A 53 1.31 -11.90 -10.25
C ALA A 53 1.70 -10.93 -11.39
N VAL A 54 2.54 -11.38 -12.34
CA VAL A 54 2.92 -10.57 -13.51
C VAL A 54 1.72 -10.30 -14.40
N LEU A 55 0.88 -11.29 -14.65
CA LEU A 55 -0.33 -11.14 -15.45
C LEU A 55 -1.30 -10.13 -14.83
N ASN A 56 -1.57 -10.27 -13.53
CA ASN A 56 -2.47 -9.40 -12.79
C ASN A 56 -2.03 -7.94 -12.84
N ALA A 57 -0.74 -7.67 -12.58
CA ALA A 57 -0.20 -6.31 -12.62
C ALA A 57 -0.34 -5.67 -14.02
N ASN A 58 0.02 -6.40 -15.08
CA ASN A 58 -0.11 -5.90 -16.45
C ASN A 58 -1.58 -5.76 -16.88
N TYR A 59 -2.47 -6.60 -16.38
CA TYR A 59 -3.91 -6.50 -16.63
C TYR A 59 -4.48 -5.19 -16.08
N ILE A 60 -4.28 -4.91 -14.78
CA ILE A 60 -4.74 -3.66 -14.16
C ILE A 60 -4.14 -2.45 -14.88
N LYS A 61 -2.82 -2.46 -15.08
CA LYS A 61 -2.10 -1.38 -15.77
C LYS A 61 -2.72 -1.07 -17.14
N SER A 62 -3.01 -2.10 -17.93
CA SER A 62 -3.59 -1.94 -19.28
C SER A 62 -4.96 -1.28 -19.26
N ARG A 63 -5.75 -1.51 -18.20
CA ARG A 63 -7.10 -0.97 -18.04
C ARG A 63 -7.10 0.46 -17.50
N LEU A 64 -6.13 0.84 -16.66
CA LEU A 64 -6.03 2.15 -16.05
C LEU A 64 -5.32 3.21 -16.89
N LYS A 65 -4.58 2.83 -17.95
CA LYS A 65 -3.74 3.73 -18.76
C LYS A 65 -4.45 4.93 -19.39
N ASN A 66 -5.76 4.87 -19.56
CA ASN A 66 -6.54 5.98 -20.13
C ASN A 66 -7.11 6.94 -19.07
N HIS A 67 -7.00 6.59 -17.80
CA HIS A 67 -7.56 7.32 -16.67
C HIS A 67 -6.47 7.94 -15.78
N PHE A 68 -5.27 7.37 -15.81
CA PHE A 68 -4.12 7.80 -15.03
C PHE A 68 -2.88 7.89 -15.92
N GLU A 69 -1.92 8.70 -15.52
CA GLU A 69 -0.62 8.70 -16.15
C GLU A 69 0.17 7.44 -15.74
N ILE A 70 0.77 6.78 -16.73
CA ILE A 70 1.64 5.61 -16.51
C ILE A 70 3.07 6.00 -16.89
N PRO A 71 3.91 6.42 -15.95
CA PRO A 71 5.27 6.90 -16.22
C PRO A 71 6.17 5.88 -16.92
N PHE A 72 5.93 4.59 -16.63
CA PHE A 72 6.70 3.47 -17.20
C PHE A 72 5.79 2.56 -18.02
N ASN A 73 5.68 2.84 -19.32
CA ASN A 73 4.73 2.13 -20.20
C ASN A 73 5.19 0.74 -20.67
N GLN A 74 6.39 0.30 -20.32
CA GLN A 74 6.90 -1.03 -20.61
C GLN A 74 6.15 -2.10 -19.80
N TYR A 75 6.23 -3.38 -20.23
CA TYR A 75 5.74 -4.48 -19.40
C TYR A 75 6.38 -4.44 -18.03
N CYS A 76 5.54 -4.56 -17.01
CA CYS A 76 5.97 -4.63 -15.61
C CYS A 76 6.09 -6.09 -15.15
N LYS A 77 6.75 -6.29 -14.03
CA LYS A 77 6.76 -7.57 -13.33
C LYS A 77 5.48 -7.66 -12.47
N HIS A 78 5.61 -7.90 -11.18
CA HIS A 78 4.48 -8.09 -10.26
C HIS A 78 3.85 -6.77 -9.74
N GLU A 79 4.46 -5.64 -10.04
CA GLU A 79 4.01 -4.31 -9.60
C GLU A 79 4.21 -3.27 -10.71
N PHE A 80 3.45 -2.19 -10.63
CA PHE A 80 3.62 -1.03 -11.51
C PHE A 80 3.31 0.26 -10.76
N VAL A 81 3.81 1.37 -11.30
CA VAL A 81 3.56 2.71 -10.76
C VAL A 81 2.63 3.46 -11.70
N LEU A 82 1.61 4.08 -11.14
CA LEU A 82 0.85 5.12 -11.82
C LEU A 82 1.05 6.46 -11.12
N SER A 83 0.73 7.55 -11.80
CA SER A 83 0.83 8.90 -11.27
C SER A 83 -0.55 9.56 -11.24
N GLY A 84 -0.84 10.23 -10.12
CA GLY A 84 -2.03 11.04 -9.90
C GLY A 84 -1.93 12.47 -10.45
N THR A 85 -0.95 12.79 -11.30
CA THR A 85 -0.74 14.14 -11.84
C THR A 85 -1.94 14.65 -12.64
N LEU A 86 -2.67 13.77 -13.33
CA LEU A 86 -3.90 14.15 -14.02
C LEU A 86 -4.99 14.60 -13.05
N GLN A 87 -5.09 13.94 -11.90
CA GLN A 87 -6.08 14.24 -10.85
C GLN A 87 -5.69 15.50 -10.06
N LYS A 88 -4.40 15.73 -9.91
CA LYS A 88 -3.86 16.92 -9.26
C LYS A 88 -4.31 18.22 -9.90
N GLN A 89 -4.60 18.23 -11.20
CA GLN A 89 -5.14 19.39 -11.92
C GLN A 89 -6.50 19.85 -11.37
N TYR A 90 -7.23 18.95 -10.73
CA TYR A 90 -8.52 19.22 -10.08
C TYR A 90 -8.38 19.44 -8.56
N GLY A 91 -7.14 19.57 -8.05
CA GLY A 91 -6.86 19.74 -6.63
C GLY A 91 -6.76 18.43 -5.83
N VAL A 92 -7.07 17.30 -6.44
CA VAL A 92 -7.05 15.97 -5.79
C VAL A 92 -5.66 15.37 -5.84
N ARG A 93 -5.13 14.98 -4.70
CA ARG A 93 -3.82 14.35 -4.56
C ARG A 93 -3.94 12.84 -4.40
N THR A 94 -2.84 12.16 -4.56
CA THR A 94 -2.76 10.69 -4.41
C THR A 94 -3.25 10.22 -3.04
N LEU A 95 -2.98 10.97 -1.96
CA LEU A 95 -3.52 10.67 -0.63
C LEU A 95 -5.05 10.69 -0.62
N ASP A 96 -5.68 11.63 -1.31
CA ASP A 96 -7.14 11.76 -1.35
C ASP A 96 -7.77 10.55 -2.05
N MET A 97 -7.18 10.14 -3.17
CA MET A 97 -7.59 8.93 -3.88
C MET A 97 -7.40 7.66 -3.03
N ALA A 98 -6.30 7.56 -2.30
CA ALA A 98 -6.06 6.46 -1.37
C ALA A 98 -7.10 6.41 -0.24
N LYS A 99 -7.47 7.56 0.31
CA LYS A 99 -8.57 7.66 1.29
C LYS A 99 -9.92 7.27 0.68
N ARG A 100 -10.18 7.67 -0.57
CA ARG A 100 -11.41 7.29 -1.27
C ARG A 100 -11.51 5.79 -1.54
N LEU A 101 -10.38 5.09 -1.79
CA LEU A 101 -10.36 3.63 -1.92
C LEU A 101 -10.86 2.90 -0.67
N LEU A 102 -10.68 3.46 0.53
CA LEU A 102 -11.21 2.88 1.77
C LEU A 102 -12.74 2.78 1.72
N ASP A 103 -13.43 3.75 1.12
CA ASP A 103 -14.88 3.73 0.96
C ASP A 103 -15.38 2.60 0.05
N PHE A 104 -14.51 2.11 -0.83
CA PHE A 104 -14.76 0.92 -1.65
C PHE A 104 -14.35 -0.39 -0.95
N GLY A 105 -13.90 -0.33 0.30
CA GLY A 105 -13.41 -1.51 1.02
C GLY A 105 -12.11 -2.07 0.46
N VAL A 106 -11.37 -1.26 -0.29
CA VAL A 106 -10.09 -1.65 -0.91
C VAL A 106 -8.94 -1.16 -0.07
N HIS A 107 -7.95 -2.01 0.17
CA HIS A 107 -6.70 -1.61 0.80
C HIS A 107 -5.91 -0.69 -0.13
N PRO A 108 -5.61 0.56 0.28
CA PRO A 108 -4.89 1.49 -0.58
C PRO A 108 -3.48 1.01 -0.89
N PRO A 109 -2.99 1.24 -2.11
CA PRO A 109 -1.61 0.94 -2.46
C PRO A 109 -0.63 1.91 -1.79
N THR A 110 0.66 1.60 -1.85
CA THR A 110 1.73 2.50 -1.40
C THR A 110 1.71 3.79 -2.23
N ILE A 111 1.63 4.93 -1.55
CA ILE A 111 1.58 6.24 -2.19
C ILE A 111 2.88 7.03 -1.99
N TYR A 112 3.12 8.01 -2.87
CA TYR A 112 4.32 8.86 -2.88
C TYR A 112 5.62 8.06 -3.00
N PHE A 113 5.55 6.92 -3.61
CA PHE A 113 6.69 6.06 -3.91
C PHE A 113 6.55 5.44 -5.33
N PRO A 114 7.65 5.34 -6.10
CA PRO A 114 9.02 5.81 -5.82
C PRO A 114 9.15 7.35 -5.88
N LEU A 115 10.14 7.92 -5.18
CA LEU A 115 10.27 9.36 -4.99
C LEU A 115 10.52 10.17 -6.30
N ASN A 116 10.93 9.50 -7.36
CA ASN A 116 11.15 10.10 -8.68
C ASN A 116 9.88 10.18 -9.54
N VAL A 117 8.75 9.71 -9.03
CA VAL A 117 7.43 9.82 -9.68
C VAL A 117 6.56 10.76 -8.85
N GLU A 118 6.18 11.87 -9.45
CA GLU A 118 5.27 12.82 -8.81
C GLU A 118 3.89 12.19 -8.64
N GLU A 119 3.28 12.38 -7.45
CA GLU A 119 2.00 11.77 -7.09
C GLU A 119 1.96 10.26 -7.38
N GLY A 120 3.08 9.57 -7.11
CA GLY A 120 3.24 8.15 -7.38
C GLY A 120 2.33 7.28 -6.52
N MET A 121 1.80 6.22 -7.14
CA MET A 121 1.01 5.17 -6.51
C MET A 121 1.51 3.83 -7.04
N MET A 122 2.03 2.98 -6.14
CA MET A 122 2.58 1.68 -6.50
C MET A 122 1.55 0.58 -6.26
N ILE A 123 1.12 -0.05 -7.32
CA ILE A 123 0.07 -1.08 -7.29
C ILE A 123 0.71 -2.46 -7.47
N GLU A 124 0.48 -3.32 -6.51
CA GLU A 124 0.97 -4.70 -6.46
C GLU A 124 -0.21 -5.66 -6.21
N PRO A 125 -0.90 -6.11 -7.26
CA PRO A 125 -1.89 -7.18 -7.11
C PRO A 125 -1.17 -8.51 -6.94
N THR A 126 -1.53 -9.24 -5.90
CA THR A 126 -0.94 -10.55 -5.66
C THR A 126 -1.55 -11.63 -6.57
N GLU A 127 -0.92 -12.78 -6.62
CA GLU A 127 -1.42 -13.97 -7.32
C GLU A 127 -2.74 -14.51 -6.76
N THR A 128 -3.06 -14.15 -5.50
CA THR A 128 -4.27 -14.62 -4.82
C THR A 128 -5.52 -13.87 -5.27
N GLU A 129 -5.38 -12.77 -5.97
CA GLU A 129 -6.50 -11.96 -6.42
C GLU A 129 -7.21 -12.61 -7.60
N SER A 130 -8.53 -12.75 -7.48
CA SER A 130 -9.36 -13.23 -8.58
C SER A 130 -9.56 -12.15 -9.65
N LYS A 131 -9.96 -12.57 -10.86
CA LYS A 131 -10.27 -11.60 -11.91
C LYS A 131 -11.37 -10.63 -11.49
N GLU A 132 -12.38 -11.11 -10.77
CA GLU A 132 -13.47 -10.31 -10.25
C GLU A 132 -12.98 -9.24 -9.28
N THR A 133 -12.04 -9.59 -8.39
CA THR A 133 -11.42 -8.63 -7.46
C THR A 133 -10.59 -7.59 -8.21
N LEU A 134 -9.84 -8.01 -9.24
CA LEU A 134 -9.07 -7.09 -10.08
C LEU A 134 -10.00 -6.13 -10.84
N ASP A 135 -11.08 -6.63 -11.43
CA ASP A 135 -12.07 -5.81 -12.12
C ASP A 135 -12.74 -4.81 -11.16
N TYR A 136 -13.11 -5.25 -9.97
CA TYR A 136 -13.66 -4.37 -8.94
C TYR A 136 -12.69 -3.23 -8.56
N PHE A 137 -11.41 -3.55 -8.36
CA PHE A 137 -10.39 -2.53 -8.09
C PHE A 137 -10.25 -1.55 -9.26
N ILE A 138 -10.24 -2.04 -10.49
CA ILE A 138 -10.17 -1.22 -11.70
C ILE A 138 -11.37 -0.27 -11.77
N ASP A 139 -12.57 -0.79 -11.55
CA ASP A 139 -13.80 0.00 -11.61
C ASP A 139 -13.81 1.08 -10.50
N ALA A 140 -13.37 0.74 -9.29
CA ALA A 140 -13.20 1.71 -8.20
C ALA A 140 -12.21 2.84 -8.57
N MET A 141 -11.07 2.50 -9.14
CA MET A 141 -10.07 3.48 -9.59
C MET A 141 -10.61 4.37 -10.71
N ILE A 142 -11.31 3.81 -11.68
CA ILE A 142 -11.94 4.58 -12.78
C ILE A 142 -13.01 5.51 -12.20
N GLN A 143 -13.86 5.02 -11.29
CA GLN A 143 -14.85 5.83 -10.62
C GLN A 143 -14.21 7.01 -9.85
N ILE A 144 -13.13 6.79 -9.12
CA ILE A 144 -12.39 7.85 -8.42
C ILE A 144 -11.84 8.89 -9.42
N ALA A 145 -11.31 8.42 -10.55
CA ALA A 145 -10.84 9.34 -11.60
C ALA A 145 -11.97 10.19 -12.19
N ASP A 146 -13.17 9.63 -12.34
CA ASP A 146 -14.34 10.35 -12.83
C ASP A 146 -14.94 11.28 -11.76
N GLU A 147 -15.01 10.83 -10.49
CA GLU A 147 -15.41 11.67 -9.34
C GLU A 147 -14.47 12.89 -9.23
N THR A 148 -13.16 12.69 -9.37
CA THR A 148 -12.18 13.77 -9.36
C THR A 148 -12.48 14.89 -10.36
N LYS A 149 -13.02 14.56 -11.54
CA LYS A 149 -13.36 15.54 -12.58
C LYS A 149 -14.71 16.22 -12.36
N ASN A 150 -15.69 15.45 -11.86
CA ASN A 150 -17.08 15.87 -11.81
C ASN A 150 -17.51 16.39 -10.43
N ASP A 151 -16.90 15.88 -9.37
CA ASP A 151 -17.20 16.18 -7.96
C ASP A 151 -15.94 15.96 -7.11
N PRO A 152 -14.91 16.82 -7.26
CA PRO A 152 -13.65 16.65 -6.56
C PRO A 152 -13.79 16.67 -5.03
N ASP A 153 -14.76 17.39 -4.48
CA ASP A 153 -14.98 17.50 -3.03
C ASP A 153 -15.29 16.13 -2.42
N LYS A 154 -16.00 15.28 -3.14
CA LYS A 154 -16.26 13.90 -2.71
C LYS A 154 -14.99 13.07 -2.50
N VAL A 155 -13.94 13.34 -3.27
CA VAL A 155 -12.64 12.66 -3.12
C VAL A 155 -11.80 13.35 -2.04
N LEU A 156 -11.85 14.67 -1.97
CA LEU A 156 -11.11 15.47 -0.98
C LEU A 156 -11.59 15.22 0.46
N GLU A 157 -12.88 14.99 0.64
CA GLU A 157 -13.49 14.74 1.96
C GLU A 157 -13.45 13.25 2.37
N ALA A 158 -13.02 12.35 1.49
CA ALA A 158 -12.93 10.92 1.80
C ALA A 158 -11.91 10.64 2.94
N PRO A 159 -12.12 9.59 3.73
CA PRO A 159 -13.14 8.54 3.61
C PRO A 159 -14.50 8.94 4.22
N HIS A 160 -15.59 8.37 3.70
CA HIS A 160 -16.96 8.66 4.16
C HIS A 160 -17.61 7.52 4.95
N THR A 161 -17.10 6.29 4.77
CA THR A 161 -17.73 5.06 5.30
C THR A 161 -16.98 4.46 6.47
N THR A 162 -15.80 4.97 6.79
CA THR A 162 -14.97 4.49 7.89
C THR A 162 -15.39 5.13 9.22
N ILE A 163 -15.22 4.41 10.32
CA ILE A 163 -15.52 4.91 11.68
C ILE A 163 -14.64 6.13 12.03
N ILE A 164 -13.44 6.20 11.49
CA ILE A 164 -12.48 7.26 11.75
C ILE A 164 -12.26 8.00 10.43
N ASP A 165 -12.42 9.31 10.48
CA ASP A 165 -12.15 10.23 9.38
C ASP A 165 -10.63 10.42 9.19
N ARG A 166 -10.25 11.51 8.51
CA ARG A 166 -8.84 11.87 8.32
C ARG A 166 -8.18 12.18 9.66
N LEU A 167 -7.04 11.54 9.91
CA LEU A 167 -6.25 11.76 11.10
C LEU A 167 -5.49 13.09 11.01
N ASP A 168 -5.36 13.80 12.14
CA ASP A 168 -4.45 14.95 12.24
C ASP A 168 -3.01 14.44 12.45
N GLU A 169 -2.41 13.98 11.34
CA GLU A 169 -1.05 13.46 11.31
C GLU A 169 -0.02 14.50 11.75
N THR A 170 -0.29 15.78 11.48
CA THR A 170 0.61 16.88 11.84
C THR A 170 0.70 17.05 13.35
N THR A 171 -0.44 17.08 14.02
CA THR A 171 -0.48 17.15 15.50
C THR A 171 0.08 15.89 16.13
N ALA A 172 -0.26 14.72 15.59
CA ALA A 172 0.26 13.45 16.09
C ALA A 172 1.80 13.36 16.00
N ALA A 173 2.38 13.88 14.93
CA ALA A 173 3.84 13.89 14.75
C ALA A 173 4.54 14.96 15.61
N ARG A 174 3.96 16.16 15.74
CA ARG A 174 4.59 17.30 16.42
C ARG A 174 4.35 17.33 17.92
N LYS A 175 3.23 16.79 18.38
CA LYS A 175 2.81 16.79 19.80
C LYS A 175 2.27 15.40 20.17
N PRO A 176 3.11 14.34 20.12
CA PRO A 176 2.66 13.00 20.42
C PRO A 176 2.24 12.85 21.87
N ILE A 177 1.09 12.20 22.11
CA ILE A 177 0.66 11.80 23.44
C ILE A 177 1.30 10.44 23.74
N LEU A 178 2.33 10.43 24.60
CA LEU A 178 3.15 9.25 24.89
C LEU A 178 2.65 8.45 26.10
N LYS A 179 1.64 8.92 26.80
CA LYS A 179 1.07 8.26 27.99
C LYS A 179 -0.42 8.11 27.79
N PHE A 180 -0.97 7.02 28.28
CA PHE A 180 -2.42 6.90 28.41
C PHE A 180 -2.92 7.91 29.46
N GLU A 181 -3.69 8.87 29.01
CA GLU A 181 -4.46 9.78 29.86
C GLU A 181 -5.92 9.60 29.46
N GLU A 182 -6.83 9.65 30.44
CA GLU A 182 -8.25 9.69 30.11
C GLU A 182 -8.51 10.91 29.22
N LEU A 183 -9.04 10.65 28.02
CA LEU A 183 -9.40 11.71 27.09
C LEU A 183 -10.53 12.54 27.71
N LYS A 184 -10.18 13.72 28.18
CA LYS A 184 -11.12 14.66 28.83
C LYS A 184 -11.93 15.47 27.83
N ASP A 185 -11.60 15.38 26.53
CA ASP A 185 -12.22 16.17 25.47
C ASP A 185 -13.56 15.54 25.05
N GLU A 186 -14.62 16.29 25.15
CA GLU A 186 -15.98 15.87 24.75
C GLU A 186 -16.06 15.46 23.28
N LYS A 187 -15.21 16.04 22.43
CA LYS A 187 -15.11 15.72 21.01
C LYS A 187 -14.74 14.24 20.73
N TYR A 188 -14.07 13.57 21.65
CA TYR A 188 -13.72 12.16 21.53
C TYR A 188 -14.75 11.23 22.16
N LYS A 189 -15.66 11.74 22.98
CA LYS A 189 -16.72 10.95 23.60
C LYS A 189 -17.83 10.57 22.62
N GLU A 190 -18.08 11.39 21.59
CA GLU A 190 -19.10 11.11 20.57
C GLU A 190 -18.73 9.93 19.66
N HIS A 191 -17.44 9.62 19.48
CA HIS A 191 -16.99 8.51 18.65
C HIS A 191 -16.76 7.19 19.41
N THR A 192 -16.86 7.19 20.73
CA THR A 192 -16.65 6.00 21.59
C THR A 192 -17.92 5.44 22.18
N ASN A 193 -19.10 5.91 21.78
CA ASN A 193 -20.38 5.27 22.09
C ASN A 193 -20.53 3.97 21.26
N ILE A 194 -19.63 3.04 21.48
CA ILE A 194 -19.90 1.63 21.26
C ILE A 194 -20.86 1.28 22.40
N ASP A 195 -22.08 0.98 22.02
CA ASP A 195 -23.20 0.69 22.90
C ASP A 195 -22.79 -0.26 24.02
N SER A 196 -22.84 0.28 25.26
CA SER A 196 -22.83 -0.51 26.48
C SER A 196 -24.26 -1.01 26.77
N GLU A 197 -24.91 -1.58 25.78
CA GLU A 197 -26.16 -2.32 25.93
C GLU A 197 -25.92 -3.75 25.47
N ASP A 198 -25.39 -4.56 26.35
CA ASP A 198 -25.75 -5.97 26.51
C ASP A 198 -25.15 -6.47 27.83
N ASN A 199 -25.99 -6.32 28.89
CA ASN A 199 -25.97 -7.14 30.08
C ASN A 199 -27.11 -8.15 30.02
#